data_0c53940c75df6dbf91a6c396f8cb6716
#
_entry.id   0c53940c75df6dbf91a6c396f8cb6716
#
_cell.length_a   1.000
_cell.length_b   1.000
_cell.length_c   1.000
_cell.angle_alpha   90.00
_cell.angle_beta   90.00
_cell.angle_gamma   90.00
#
_symmetry.space_group_name_H-M   'P 1'
#
loop_
_entity.id
_entity.type
_entity.pdbx_description
1 polymer ?
#
loop_
_entity_poly.entity_id
_entity_poly.type
_entity_poly.pdbx_seq_one_letter_code
_entity_poly.pdbx_strand_id
1 'polypeptide(L)'
;MKILLLGKNGQVGWELQRALAPLGELVALDRQGGNGLCGDLADLDGLRKTIRSVNPDVLVNAAAYTAVDKAESEPERAELINAKASQVMAQEMLKLDGWLLHYSTDYVFNGGGVKPWKEDDLTGPLNHYGV
;
A
#
# COMPACT_ATOMS: atom_id res chain seq x y z
N MET A 1 -8.24 9.99 -16.62
CA MET A 1 -7.44 9.05 -15.80
C MET A 1 -8.28 8.69 -14.58
N LYS A 2 -8.37 7.41 -14.26
CA LYS A 2 -9.08 6.92 -13.07
C LYS A 2 -8.05 6.44 -12.03
N ILE A 3 -8.18 6.94 -10.80
CA ILE A 3 -7.22 6.69 -9.72
C ILE A 3 -7.93 5.98 -8.57
N LEU A 4 -7.38 4.84 -8.12
CA LEU A 4 -7.81 4.17 -6.90
C LEU A 4 -6.80 4.48 -5.79
N LEU A 5 -7.25 5.14 -4.72
CA LEU A 5 -6.45 5.43 -3.53
C LEU A 5 -6.91 4.53 -2.37
N LEU A 6 -6.00 3.74 -1.81
CA LEU A 6 -6.22 2.95 -0.60
C LEU A 6 -5.56 3.64 0.60
N GLY A 7 -6.26 3.63 1.74
CA GLY A 7 -5.76 4.25 2.98
C GLY A 7 -6.03 5.75 3.10
N LYS A 8 -7.17 6.23 2.59
CA LYS A 8 -7.54 7.65 2.54
C LYS A 8 -7.52 8.38 3.88
N ASN A 9 -7.68 7.68 5.01
CA ASN A 9 -7.76 8.27 6.36
C ASN A 9 -6.40 8.37 7.07
N GLY A 10 -5.33 7.80 6.50
CA GLY A 10 -3.96 7.98 6.98
C GLY A 10 -3.40 9.35 6.65
N GLN A 11 -2.26 9.73 7.24
CA GLN A 11 -1.63 11.04 7.01
C GLN A 11 -1.35 11.28 5.51
N VAL A 12 -0.68 10.36 4.87
CA VAL A 12 -0.36 10.43 3.43
C VAL A 12 -1.64 10.35 2.59
N GLY A 13 -2.54 9.41 2.88
CA GLY A 13 -3.78 9.24 2.14
C GLY A 13 -4.69 10.45 2.22
N TRP A 14 -4.75 11.13 3.36
CA TRP A 14 -5.50 12.37 3.53
C TRP A 14 -5.01 13.47 2.57
N GLU A 15 -3.70 13.70 2.52
CA GLU A 15 -3.11 14.71 1.63
C GLU A 15 -3.23 14.33 0.15
N LEU A 16 -3.11 13.03 -0.16
CA LEU A 16 -3.25 12.53 -1.53
C LEU A 16 -4.65 12.75 -2.11
N GLN A 17 -5.71 12.77 -1.31
CA GLN A 17 -7.05 13.08 -1.83
C GLN A 17 -7.08 14.45 -2.52
N ARG A 18 -6.44 15.45 -1.93
CA ARG A 18 -6.34 16.80 -2.52
C ARG A 18 -5.39 16.86 -3.70
N ALA A 19 -4.24 16.19 -3.58
CA ALA A 19 -3.22 16.20 -4.62
C ALA A 19 -3.66 15.46 -5.88
N LEU A 20 -4.41 14.37 -5.75
CA LEU A 20 -4.84 13.53 -6.86
C LEU A 20 -6.17 13.97 -7.49
N ALA A 21 -7.03 14.69 -6.76
CA ALA A 21 -8.34 15.12 -7.26
C ALA A 21 -8.27 15.88 -8.61
N PRO A 22 -7.33 16.81 -8.86
CA PRO A 22 -7.26 17.50 -10.15
C PRO A 22 -6.73 16.63 -11.31
N LEU A 23 -6.21 15.44 -11.03
CA LEU A 23 -5.60 14.59 -12.05
C LEU A 23 -6.59 13.65 -12.75
N GLY A 24 -7.79 13.46 -12.19
CA GLY A 24 -8.81 12.59 -12.79
C GLY A 24 -9.92 12.18 -11.84
N GLU A 25 -10.61 11.11 -12.19
CA GLU A 25 -11.63 10.48 -11.34
C GLU A 25 -10.94 9.74 -10.18
N LEU A 26 -11.19 10.19 -8.95
CA LEU A 26 -10.60 9.63 -7.74
C LEU A 26 -11.61 8.75 -6.98
N VAL A 27 -11.29 7.46 -6.83
CA VAL A 27 -11.98 6.54 -5.92
C VAL A 27 -11.08 6.33 -4.70
N ALA A 28 -11.43 6.91 -3.56
CA ALA A 28 -10.65 6.84 -2.33
C ALA A 28 -11.34 5.96 -1.28
N LEU A 29 -10.66 4.92 -0.81
CA LEU A 29 -11.17 3.94 0.15
C LEU A 29 -10.32 3.92 1.43
N ASP A 30 -11.00 3.73 2.54
CA ASP A 30 -10.40 3.29 3.79
C ASP A 30 -10.63 1.78 3.99
N ARG A 31 -10.19 1.27 5.14
CA ARG A 31 -10.36 -0.13 5.51
C ARG A 31 -11.81 -0.61 5.48
N GLN A 32 -12.76 0.27 5.80
CA GLN A 32 -14.19 -0.09 5.81
C GLN A 32 -14.79 -0.16 4.40
N GLY A 33 -14.08 0.40 3.42
CA GLY A 33 -14.55 0.44 2.03
C GLY A 33 -15.73 1.40 1.83
N GLY A 34 -16.55 1.09 0.84
CA GLY A 34 -17.77 1.87 0.54
C GLY A 34 -18.32 1.55 -0.85
N ASN A 35 -19.63 1.76 -1.03
CA ASN A 35 -20.32 1.52 -2.31
C ASN A 35 -20.08 0.11 -2.91
N GLY A 36 -20.00 -0.90 -2.04
CA GLY A 36 -19.74 -2.28 -2.46
C GLY A 36 -18.27 -2.60 -2.78
N LEU A 37 -17.36 -1.63 -2.55
CA LEU A 37 -15.92 -1.79 -2.76
C LEU A 37 -15.22 -2.09 -1.42
N CYS A 38 -14.23 -2.99 -1.45
CA CYS A 38 -13.39 -3.35 -0.31
C CYS A 38 -12.10 -2.54 -0.33
N GLY A 39 -11.75 -1.90 0.79
CA GLY A 39 -10.46 -1.21 1.01
C GLY A 39 -9.60 -1.87 2.09
N ASP A 40 -10.02 -3.04 2.63
CA ASP A 40 -9.26 -3.79 3.62
C ASP A 40 -8.15 -4.61 2.95
N LEU A 41 -6.90 -4.28 3.22
CA LEU A 41 -5.74 -5.02 2.70
C LEU A 41 -5.62 -6.44 3.26
N ALA A 42 -6.31 -6.76 4.35
CA ALA A 42 -6.36 -8.11 4.89
C ALA A 42 -7.34 -9.02 4.13
N ASP A 43 -8.30 -8.45 3.39
CA ASP A 43 -9.23 -9.18 2.50
C ASP A 43 -8.70 -9.16 1.06
N LEU A 44 -7.82 -10.09 0.73
CA LEU A 44 -7.18 -10.16 -0.58
C LEU A 44 -8.16 -10.40 -1.74
N ASP A 45 -9.23 -11.13 -1.50
CA ASP A 45 -10.25 -11.39 -2.53
C ASP A 45 -11.15 -10.19 -2.75
N GLY A 46 -11.54 -9.51 -1.68
CA GLY A 46 -12.25 -8.23 -1.74
C GLY A 46 -11.42 -7.17 -2.46
N LEU A 47 -10.12 -7.10 -2.17
CA LEU A 47 -9.18 -6.19 -2.83
C LEU A 47 -9.10 -6.45 -4.35
N ARG A 48 -8.95 -7.72 -4.78
CA ARG A 48 -8.97 -8.10 -6.20
C ARG A 48 -10.26 -7.67 -6.90
N LYS A 49 -11.41 -7.95 -6.27
CA LYS A 49 -12.72 -7.56 -6.82
C LYS A 49 -12.84 -6.06 -6.97
N THR A 50 -12.37 -5.30 -5.98
CA THR A 50 -12.37 -3.84 -6.01
C THR A 50 -11.52 -3.31 -7.17
N ILE A 51 -10.28 -3.77 -7.31
CA ILE A 51 -9.37 -3.32 -8.38
C ILE A 51 -10.00 -3.60 -9.76
N ARG A 52 -10.55 -4.81 -9.96
CA ARG A 52 -11.20 -5.18 -11.22
C ARG A 52 -12.47 -4.37 -11.50
N SER A 53 -13.27 -4.10 -10.47
CA SER A 53 -14.52 -3.32 -10.59
C SER A 53 -14.25 -1.85 -10.89
N VAL A 54 -13.29 -1.25 -10.21
CA VAL A 54 -12.88 0.15 -10.42
C VAL A 54 -12.17 0.30 -11.77
N ASN A 55 -11.38 -0.69 -12.17
CA ASN A 55 -10.54 -0.68 -13.38
C ASN A 55 -9.71 0.61 -13.47
N PRO A 56 -8.83 0.89 -12.48
CA PRO A 56 -8.08 2.13 -12.43
C PRO A 56 -6.89 2.13 -13.40
N ASP A 57 -6.52 3.30 -13.91
CA ASP A 57 -5.26 3.52 -14.62
C ASP A 57 -4.09 3.57 -13.64
N VAL A 58 -4.34 4.10 -12.43
CA VAL A 58 -3.33 4.23 -11.36
C VAL A 58 -3.92 3.76 -10.04
N LEU A 59 -3.22 2.88 -9.34
CA LEU A 59 -3.50 2.51 -7.95
C LEU A 59 -2.43 3.11 -7.05
N VAL A 60 -2.86 3.87 -6.04
CA VAL A 60 -1.98 4.44 -5.01
C VAL A 60 -2.29 3.76 -3.68
N ASN A 61 -1.33 3.02 -3.15
CA ASN A 61 -1.46 2.39 -1.85
C ASN A 61 -0.76 3.21 -0.77
N ALA A 62 -1.54 3.96 0.02
CA ALA A 62 -1.10 4.68 1.22
C ALA A 62 -1.51 3.98 2.52
N ALA A 63 -2.01 2.74 2.43
CA ALA A 63 -2.36 1.92 3.59
C ALA A 63 -1.23 0.95 3.93
N ALA A 64 -0.97 0.77 5.22
CA ALA A 64 0.00 -0.19 5.72
C ALA A 64 -0.33 -0.60 7.17
N TYR A 65 0.23 -1.73 7.61
CA TYR A 65 0.33 -2.08 9.02
C TYR A 65 1.59 -1.41 9.58
N THR A 66 1.41 -0.35 10.37
CA THR A 66 2.52 0.52 10.82
C THR A 66 2.89 0.35 12.29
N ALA A 67 2.24 -0.57 13.01
CA ALA A 67 2.54 -0.86 14.41
C ALA A 67 3.77 -1.76 14.51
N VAL A 68 4.97 -1.18 14.44
CA VAL A 68 6.27 -1.89 14.38
C VAL A 68 6.41 -2.89 15.53
N ASP A 69 6.15 -2.45 16.77
CA ASP A 69 6.27 -3.33 17.96
C ASP A 69 5.25 -4.49 17.95
N LYS A 70 4.05 -4.24 17.42
CA LYS A 70 3.04 -5.29 17.27
C LYS A 70 3.35 -6.25 16.13
N ALA A 71 4.09 -5.85 15.11
CA ALA A 71 4.50 -6.72 14.04
C ALA A 71 5.35 -7.90 14.56
N GLU A 72 6.09 -7.71 15.66
CA GLU A 72 6.83 -8.79 16.32
C GLU A 72 5.91 -9.87 16.93
N SER A 73 4.73 -9.48 17.41
CA SER A 73 3.72 -10.40 17.96
C SER A 73 2.66 -10.84 16.96
N GLU A 74 2.50 -10.11 15.84
CA GLU A 74 1.54 -10.36 14.78
C GLU A 74 2.22 -10.42 13.39
N PRO A 75 3.30 -11.20 13.20
CA PRO A 75 4.09 -11.19 11.96
C PRO A 75 3.27 -11.60 10.72
N GLU A 76 2.38 -12.58 10.87
CA GLU A 76 1.51 -13.03 9.78
C GLU A 76 0.56 -11.92 9.29
N ARG A 77 0.09 -11.08 10.20
CA ARG A 77 -0.77 -9.96 9.85
C ARG A 77 0.01 -8.83 9.17
N ALA A 78 1.21 -8.54 9.65
CA ALA A 78 2.09 -7.58 9.01
C ALA A 78 2.45 -8.03 7.59
N GLU A 79 2.82 -9.30 7.40
CA GLU A 79 3.09 -9.89 6.10
C GLU A 79 1.87 -9.85 5.17
N LEU A 80 0.69 -10.19 5.69
CA LEU A 80 -0.55 -10.17 4.92
C LEU A 80 -0.84 -8.78 4.35
N ILE A 81 -0.75 -7.74 5.19
CA ILE A 81 -1.11 -6.37 4.82
C ILE A 81 0.01 -5.68 4.03
N ASN A 82 1.27 -5.84 4.44
CA ASN A 82 2.38 -5.09 3.83
C ASN A 82 3.01 -5.81 2.62
N ALA A 83 2.99 -7.15 2.58
CA ALA A 83 3.60 -7.91 1.49
C ALA A 83 2.55 -8.55 0.57
N LYS A 84 1.65 -9.42 1.08
CA LYS A 84 0.71 -10.17 0.22
C LYS A 84 -0.30 -9.27 -0.47
N ALA A 85 -0.81 -8.25 0.22
CA ALA A 85 -1.71 -7.27 -0.41
C ALA A 85 -0.99 -6.49 -1.52
N SER A 86 0.27 -6.10 -1.31
CA SER A 86 1.08 -5.42 -2.32
C SER A 86 1.32 -6.29 -3.54
N GLN A 87 1.58 -7.58 -3.34
CA GLN A 87 1.68 -8.56 -4.43
C GLN A 87 0.38 -8.68 -5.23
N VAL A 88 -0.77 -8.73 -4.55
CA VAL A 88 -2.09 -8.77 -5.22
C VAL A 88 -2.31 -7.51 -6.04
N MET A 89 -2.05 -6.33 -5.48
CA MET A 89 -2.18 -5.06 -6.19
C MET A 89 -1.30 -5.03 -7.45
N ALA A 90 -0.05 -5.42 -7.34
CA ALA A 90 0.88 -5.48 -8.48
C ALA A 90 0.39 -6.44 -9.58
N GLN A 91 -0.07 -7.63 -9.19
CA GLN A 91 -0.60 -8.62 -10.15
C GLN A 91 -1.84 -8.13 -10.88
N GLU A 92 -2.78 -7.50 -10.18
CA GLU A 92 -4.01 -7.00 -10.80
C GLU A 92 -3.73 -5.77 -11.68
N MET A 93 -2.87 -4.83 -11.23
CA MET A 93 -2.50 -3.67 -12.02
C MET A 93 -1.71 -4.05 -13.28
N LEU A 94 -0.85 -5.06 -13.22
CA LEU A 94 -0.17 -5.59 -14.39
C LEU A 94 -1.17 -6.13 -15.43
N LYS A 95 -2.24 -6.82 -15.01
CA LYS A 95 -3.29 -7.30 -15.92
C LYS A 95 -4.10 -6.19 -16.58
N LEU A 96 -4.20 -5.04 -15.91
CA LEU A 96 -4.90 -3.86 -16.40
C LEU A 96 -4.01 -2.92 -17.23
N ASP A 97 -2.72 -3.25 -17.39
CA ASP A 97 -1.70 -2.37 -18.01
C ASP A 97 -1.64 -1.00 -17.31
N GLY A 98 -1.87 -1.00 -16.00
CA GLY A 98 -1.93 0.18 -15.15
C GLY A 98 -0.71 0.36 -14.26
N TRP A 99 -0.65 1.47 -13.54
CA TRP A 99 0.45 1.83 -12.66
C TRP A 99 0.12 1.57 -11.19
N LEU A 100 1.07 1.00 -10.44
CA LEU A 100 1.01 0.89 -8.99
C LEU A 100 2.05 1.82 -8.36
N LEU A 101 1.60 2.71 -7.47
CA LEU A 101 2.46 3.47 -6.57
C LEU A 101 2.28 2.93 -5.15
N HIS A 102 3.37 2.42 -4.56
CA HIS A 102 3.40 1.84 -3.24
C HIS A 102 4.52 2.45 -2.41
N TYR A 103 4.24 2.78 -1.15
CA TYR A 103 5.21 3.33 -0.22
C TYR A 103 5.95 2.20 0.50
N SER A 104 7.27 2.24 0.49
CA SER A 104 8.15 1.40 1.29
C SER A 104 8.55 2.11 2.58
N THR A 105 9.45 1.52 3.35
CA THR A 105 9.95 2.04 4.62
C THR A 105 11.47 1.96 4.69
N ASP A 106 12.09 2.88 5.40
CA ASP A 106 13.53 2.84 5.73
C ASP A 106 13.88 1.71 6.71
N TYR A 107 12.90 1.10 7.37
CA TYR A 107 13.09 -0.10 8.18
C TYR A 107 13.57 -1.33 7.40
N VAL A 108 13.59 -1.27 6.06
CA VAL A 108 14.23 -2.30 5.22
C VAL A 108 15.76 -2.32 5.41
N PHE A 109 16.33 -1.24 5.92
CA PHE A 109 17.76 -1.13 6.23
C PHE A 109 18.05 -1.45 7.70
N ASN A 110 19.29 -1.84 8.00
CA ASN A 110 19.72 -2.20 9.36
C ASN A 110 20.00 -0.98 10.28
N GLY A 111 19.88 0.23 9.77
CA GLY A 111 20.11 1.45 10.54
C GLY A 111 21.56 1.73 10.92
N GLY A 112 22.53 0.95 10.45
CA GLY A 112 23.94 1.14 10.75
C GLY A 112 24.62 2.20 9.88
N GLY A 113 25.77 2.71 10.38
CA GLY A 113 26.58 3.66 9.63
C GLY A 113 26.21 5.13 9.87
N VAL A 114 26.93 6.01 9.16
CA VAL A 114 26.81 7.49 9.30
C VAL A 114 26.49 8.17 7.97
N LYS A 115 26.35 7.41 6.89
CA LYS A 115 25.99 7.92 5.56
C LYS A 115 24.50 7.75 5.33
N PRO A 116 23.85 8.66 4.59
CA PRO A 116 22.47 8.43 4.11
C PRO A 116 22.36 7.16 3.28
N TRP A 117 21.28 6.41 3.51
CA TRP A 117 20.94 5.25 2.70
C TRP A 117 20.50 5.65 1.29
N LYS A 118 20.74 4.77 0.31
CA LYS A 118 20.35 4.94 -1.08
C LYS A 118 19.46 3.77 -1.51
N GLU A 119 18.78 3.95 -2.62
CA GLU A 119 17.81 3.00 -3.18
C GLU A 119 18.45 1.66 -3.58
N ASP A 120 19.74 1.67 -3.92
CA ASP A 120 20.52 0.50 -4.34
C ASP A 120 21.38 -0.11 -3.22
N ASP A 121 21.30 0.42 -2.00
CA ASP A 121 21.99 -0.17 -0.85
C ASP A 121 21.35 -1.50 -0.45
N LEU A 122 22.18 -2.41 0.09
CA LEU A 122 21.71 -3.72 0.53
C LEU A 122 20.74 -3.59 1.70
N THR A 123 19.60 -4.24 1.58
CA THR A 123 18.63 -4.34 2.67
C THR A 123 19.11 -5.32 3.74
N GLY A 124 18.69 -5.10 4.99
CA GLY A 124 19.02 -5.95 6.13
C GLY A 124 18.13 -5.62 7.32
N PRO A 125 16.80 -5.84 7.21
CA PRO A 125 15.85 -5.44 8.25
C PRO A 125 16.12 -6.16 9.56
N LEU A 126 15.92 -5.45 10.69
CA LEU A 126 16.13 -5.95 12.04
C LEU A 126 14.84 -6.41 12.74
N ASN A 127 13.68 -6.19 12.12
CA ASN A 127 12.37 -6.50 12.69
C ASN A 127 11.38 -6.98 11.62
N HIS A 128 10.30 -7.60 12.04
CA HIS A 128 9.26 -8.13 11.14
C HIS A 128 8.54 -7.05 10.31
N TYR A 129 8.54 -5.79 10.77
CA TYR A 129 7.96 -4.69 10.00
C TYR A 129 8.80 -4.37 8.76
N GLY A 130 10.14 -4.48 8.85
CA GLY A 130 11.05 -4.19 7.76
C GLY A 130 11.27 -5.36 6.78
N VAL A 131 10.87 -6.59 7.17
CA VAL A 131 10.95 -7.77 6.29
C VAL A 131 9.89 -7.71 5.19
#